data_3a833e8a6589c706061f2d263791e036
#
_entry.id   3a833e8a6589c706061f2d263791e036
#
_cell.length_a   1.000
_cell.length_b   1.000
_cell.length_c   1.000
_cell.angle_alpha   90.00
_cell.angle_beta   90.00
_cell.angle_gamma   90.00
#
_symmetry.space_group_name_H-M   'P 1'
#
loop_
_entity.id
_entity.type
_entity.pdbx_description
1 polymer ?
#
loop_
_entity_poly.entity_id
_entity_poly.type
_entity_poly.pdbx_seq_one_letter_code
_entity_poly.pdbx_strand_id
1 'polypeptide(L)'
;MFWLLDQNRSLHFVMTAQIAGWASPDHWPEALDRVQTRHPLLSVCIEGSPGSVPRFRQVDAAPIPLRIVDGDPKTRWEREVGEELATPFAPNQAPLIRAVLIQGKRNTAFILVAHHSIADGLSLAYALRATLSALSGELLEPLPLAPALRGTRPHSLSMGITETWAKVTKTSGVKA
;
A
#
# COMPACT_ATOMS: atom_id res chain seq x y z
N MET A 1 0.43 4.07 -17.08
CA MET A 1 -0.55 3.07 -17.58
C MET A 1 -1.66 2.82 -16.57
N PHE A 2 -1.37 2.48 -15.32
CA PHE A 2 -2.37 2.22 -14.28
C PHE A 2 -3.36 3.37 -14.04
N TRP A 3 -2.91 4.63 -14.06
CA TRP A 3 -3.80 5.77 -13.91
C TRP A 3 -4.90 5.86 -15.00
N LEU A 4 -4.57 5.52 -16.24
CA LEU A 4 -5.56 5.50 -17.33
C LEU A 4 -6.58 4.37 -17.16
N LEU A 5 -6.17 3.25 -16.57
CA LEU A 5 -7.07 2.12 -16.29
C LEU A 5 -7.96 2.42 -15.09
N ASP A 6 -7.49 3.22 -14.12
CA ASP A 6 -8.23 3.61 -12.92
C ASP A 6 -9.45 4.49 -13.22
N GLN A 7 -9.49 5.15 -14.39
CA GLN A 7 -10.67 5.92 -14.83
C GLN A 7 -11.93 5.04 -14.93
N ASN A 8 -11.78 3.74 -15.13
CA ASN A 8 -12.89 2.80 -15.31
C ASN A 8 -12.98 1.74 -14.19
N ARG A 9 -11.91 1.52 -13.43
CA ARG A 9 -11.84 0.52 -12.35
C ARG A 9 -10.83 0.97 -11.32
N SER A 10 -11.23 0.99 -10.07
CA SER A 10 -10.33 1.30 -8.95
C SER A 10 -9.12 0.34 -8.95
N LEU A 11 -7.93 0.88 -9.16
CA LEU A 11 -6.68 0.13 -9.21
C LEU A 11 -5.86 0.37 -7.95
N HIS A 12 -6.43 0.05 -6.82
CA HIS A 12 -5.70 -0.04 -5.57
C HIS A 12 -5.76 -1.46 -5.01
N PHE A 13 -4.86 -1.76 -4.13
CA PHE A 13 -4.72 -3.07 -3.53
C PHE A 13 -4.32 -2.94 -2.07
N VAL A 14 -4.44 -4.03 -1.36
CA VAL A 14 -4.28 -4.09 0.09
C VAL A 14 -3.24 -5.11 0.47
N MET A 15 -2.48 -4.80 1.52
CA MET A 15 -1.66 -5.75 2.23
C MET A 15 -1.97 -5.68 3.72
N THR A 16 -2.23 -6.83 4.33
CA THR A 16 -2.56 -6.94 5.74
C THR A 16 -1.49 -7.72 6.48
N ALA A 17 -1.03 -7.21 7.60
CA ALA A 17 -0.22 -7.92 8.57
C ALA A 17 -1.00 -8.17 9.84
N GLN A 18 -1.01 -9.43 10.28
CA GLN A 18 -1.45 -9.79 11.62
C GLN A 18 -0.23 -9.90 12.53
N ILE A 19 -0.19 -9.08 13.56
CA ILE A 19 0.97 -8.89 14.42
C ILE A 19 0.63 -9.44 15.81
N ALA A 20 1.47 -10.35 16.28
CA ALA A 20 1.42 -10.78 17.68
C ALA A 20 2.10 -9.72 18.54
N GLY A 21 1.31 -9.02 19.35
CA GLY A 21 1.78 -7.93 20.19
C GLY A 21 0.92 -6.69 20.09
N TRP A 22 1.32 -5.70 20.84
CA TRP A 22 0.64 -4.42 20.93
C TRP A 22 1.66 -3.27 20.91
N ALA A 23 1.41 -2.26 20.12
CA ALA A 23 2.13 -1.00 20.15
C ALA A 23 1.13 0.13 20.37
N SER A 24 1.51 1.16 21.13
CA SER A 24 0.63 2.31 21.34
C SER A 24 0.20 2.91 20.00
N PRO A 25 -1.11 3.22 19.84
CA PRO A 25 -1.60 3.91 18.64
C PRO A 25 -0.82 5.17 18.31
N ASP A 26 -0.32 5.87 19.32
CA ASP A 26 0.40 7.14 19.19
C ASP A 26 1.75 7.01 18.47
N HIS A 27 2.35 5.83 18.45
CA HIS A 27 3.63 5.59 17.77
C HIS A 27 3.49 5.32 16.26
N TRP A 28 2.30 4.97 15.80
CA TRP A 28 2.09 4.61 14.39
C TRP A 28 2.19 5.78 13.43
N PRO A 29 1.65 6.98 13.74
CA PRO A 29 1.83 8.15 12.87
C PRO A 29 3.31 8.47 12.64
N GLU A 30 4.13 8.50 13.69
CA GLU A 30 5.56 8.74 13.57
C GLU A 30 6.27 7.65 12.74
N ALA A 31 5.91 6.38 12.95
CA ALA A 31 6.45 5.29 12.13
C ALA A 31 6.09 5.44 10.65
N LEU A 32 4.86 5.84 10.34
CA LEU A 32 4.41 6.11 8.98
C LEU A 32 5.12 7.30 8.35
N ASP A 33 5.37 8.37 9.11
CA ASP A 33 6.14 9.54 8.64
C ASP A 33 7.58 9.16 8.28
N ARG A 34 8.22 8.31 9.08
CA ARG A 34 9.55 7.76 8.77
C ARG A 34 9.55 6.91 7.50
N VAL A 35 8.52 6.08 7.32
CA VAL A 35 8.36 5.28 6.10
C VAL A 35 8.11 6.16 4.89
N GLN A 36 7.32 7.21 5.02
CA GLN A 36 7.04 8.17 3.97
C GLN A 36 8.32 8.94 3.57
N THR A 37 9.12 9.35 4.54
CA THR A 37 10.44 9.96 4.32
C THR A 37 11.39 9.01 3.59
N ARG A 38 11.38 7.73 3.95
CA ARG A 38 12.19 6.70 3.29
C ARG A 38 11.79 6.45 1.84
N HIS A 39 10.50 6.51 1.52
CA HIS A 39 9.94 6.15 0.22
C HIS A 39 9.27 7.36 -0.45
N PRO A 40 9.99 8.17 -1.27
CA PRO A 40 9.46 9.41 -1.82
C PRO A 40 8.16 9.30 -2.62
N LEU A 41 7.90 8.14 -3.25
CA LEU A 41 6.65 7.88 -3.99
C LEU A 41 5.41 7.82 -3.08
N LEU A 42 5.57 7.70 -1.76
CA LEU A 42 4.46 7.76 -0.83
C LEU A 42 3.98 9.20 -0.56
N SER A 43 4.68 10.20 -1.11
CA SER A 43 4.34 11.63 -0.97
C SER A 43 3.93 12.27 -2.29
N VAL A 44 3.41 11.50 -3.24
CA VAL A 44 3.04 12.03 -4.56
C VAL A 44 1.55 11.99 -4.81
N CYS A 45 1.08 12.92 -5.66
CA CYS A 45 -0.19 12.81 -6.38
C CYS A 45 0.07 12.61 -7.88
N ILE A 46 -0.99 12.27 -8.63
CA ILE A 46 -0.93 12.18 -10.08
C ILE A 46 -1.56 13.43 -10.67
N GLU A 47 -0.78 14.15 -11.47
CA GLU A 47 -1.25 15.27 -12.28
C GLU A 47 -1.41 14.85 -13.72
N GLY A 48 -2.53 15.17 -14.31
CA GLY A 48 -2.80 14.92 -15.73
C GLY A 48 -4.11 15.56 -16.14
N SER A 49 -4.14 16.08 -17.36
CA SER A 49 -5.37 16.53 -18.04
C SER A 49 -5.74 15.54 -19.14
N PRO A 50 -6.99 15.48 -19.57
CA PRO A 50 -7.37 14.67 -20.71
C PRO A 50 -6.46 14.94 -21.92
N GLY A 51 -5.84 13.89 -22.47
CA GLY A 51 -4.91 14.00 -23.58
C GLY A 51 -3.45 14.30 -23.22
N SER A 52 -3.13 14.54 -21.94
CA SER A 52 -1.75 14.70 -21.47
C SER A 52 -1.16 13.41 -20.90
N VAL A 53 0.19 13.33 -20.88
CA VAL A 53 0.87 12.25 -20.17
C VAL A 53 0.82 12.53 -18.68
N PRO A 54 0.24 11.64 -17.85
CA PRO A 54 0.18 11.83 -16.41
C PRO A 54 1.59 11.85 -15.80
N ARG A 55 1.79 12.66 -14.78
CA ARG A 55 3.06 12.83 -14.08
C ARG A 55 2.84 12.74 -12.58
N PHE A 56 3.84 12.25 -11.87
CA PHE A 56 3.87 12.39 -10.42
C PHE A 56 4.31 13.79 -10.04
N ARG A 57 3.60 14.38 -9.09
CA ARG A 57 3.99 15.60 -8.39
C ARG A 57 4.15 15.28 -6.91
N GLN A 58 5.32 15.60 -6.38
CA GLN A 58 5.57 15.50 -4.95
C GLN A 58 4.75 16.56 -4.20
N VAL A 59 4.18 16.16 -3.08
CA VAL A 59 3.40 17.03 -2.20
C VAL A 59 4.01 16.95 -0.81
N ASP A 60 4.49 18.07 -0.33
CA ASP A 60 5.05 18.17 1.01
C ASP A 60 3.93 18.17 2.05
N ALA A 61 4.24 17.62 3.22
CA ALA A 61 3.37 17.62 4.40
C ALA A 61 1.97 16.99 4.19
N ALA A 62 1.86 15.95 3.36
CA ALA A 62 0.66 15.14 3.25
C ALA A 62 0.88 13.79 3.98
N PRO A 63 0.61 13.70 5.31
CA PRO A 63 0.85 12.49 6.08
C PRO A 63 -0.01 11.33 5.58
N ILE A 64 0.50 10.11 5.73
CA ILE A 64 -0.28 8.90 5.42
C ILE A 64 -1.48 8.83 6.38
N PRO A 65 -2.72 8.88 5.87
CA PRO A 65 -3.90 8.77 6.72
C PRO A 65 -3.91 7.44 7.46
N LEU A 66 -4.07 7.49 8.78
CA LEU A 66 -4.22 6.33 9.64
C LEU A 66 -5.59 6.34 10.30
N ARG A 67 -6.40 5.33 9.99
CA ARG A 67 -7.67 5.09 10.67
C ARG A 67 -7.49 4.01 11.73
N ILE A 68 -7.83 4.33 12.98
CA ILE A 68 -7.74 3.40 14.10
C ILE A 68 -9.13 2.83 14.36
N VAL A 69 -9.22 1.53 14.49
CA VAL A 69 -10.46 0.79 14.68
C VAL A 69 -10.32 -0.13 15.88
N ASP A 70 -11.25 0.00 16.81
CA ASP A 70 -11.34 -0.90 17.97
C ASP A 70 -12.02 -2.21 17.58
N GLY A 71 -11.50 -3.32 18.06
CA GLY A 71 -12.11 -4.63 17.83
C GLY A 71 -11.12 -5.79 17.88
N ASP A 72 -11.63 -6.99 17.61
CA ASP A 72 -10.77 -8.15 17.46
C ASP A 72 -10.13 -8.18 16.07
N PRO A 73 -8.80 -8.04 15.97
CA PRO A 73 -8.11 -8.06 14.69
C PRO A 73 -8.34 -9.32 13.85
N LYS A 74 -8.62 -10.45 14.51
CA LYS A 74 -8.82 -11.74 13.81
C LYS A 74 -10.13 -11.84 13.05
N THR A 75 -11.17 -11.17 13.54
CA THR A 75 -12.53 -11.26 12.96
C THR A 75 -12.91 -10.03 12.16
N ARG A 76 -12.21 -8.91 12.35
CA ARG A 76 -12.58 -7.63 11.77
C ARG A 76 -11.80 -7.24 10.51
N TRP A 77 -10.59 -7.75 10.34
CA TRP A 77 -9.70 -7.30 9.27
C TRP A 77 -10.26 -7.50 7.86
N GLU A 78 -10.98 -8.59 7.60
CA GLU A 78 -11.59 -8.87 6.29
C GLU A 78 -12.64 -7.83 5.90
N ARG A 79 -13.44 -7.41 6.88
CA ARG A 79 -14.44 -6.37 6.68
C ARG A 79 -13.77 -5.03 6.36
N GLU A 80 -12.75 -4.64 7.14
CA GLU A 80 -12.03 -3.39 6.92
C GLU A 80 -11.33 -3.38 5.55
N VAL A 81 -10.76 -4.51 5.12
CA VAL A 81 -10.21 -4.68 3.77
C VAL A 81 -11.29 -4.46 2.71
N GLY A 82 -12.48 -5.01 2.88
CA GLY A 82 -13.60 -4.83 1.96
C GLY A 82 -14.03 -3.36 1.85
N GLU A 83 -14.11 -2.65 2.99
CA GLU A 83 -14.44 -1.21 3.04
C GLU A 83 -13.36 -0.37 2.34
N GLU A 84 -12.09 -0.68 2.57
CA GLU A 84 -10.98 0.02 1.94
C GLU A 84 -10.92 -0.22 0.42
N LEU A 85 -11.17 -1.44 -0.03
CA LEU A 85 -11.22 -1.76 -1.46
C LEU A 85 -12.41 -1.11 -2.17
N ALA A 86 -13.48 -0.81 -1.45
CA ALA A 86 -14.64 -0.08 -1.97
C ALA A 86 -14.42 1.44 -2.04
N THR A 87 -13.36 1.96 -1.39
CA THR A 87 -13.11 3.40 -1.27
C THR A 87 -11.98 3.81 -2.24
N PRO A 88 -12.27 4.49 -3.35
CA PRO A 88 -11.26 4.89 -4.32
C PRO A 88 -10.32 5.97 -3.78
N PHE A 89 -9.13 6.10 -4.39
CA PHE A 89 -8.25 7.25 -4.21
C PHE A 89 -8.64 8.37 -5.17
N ALA A 90 -8.56 9.62 -4.70
CA ALA A 90 -8.60 10.78 -5.58
C ALA A 90 -7.20 10.99 -6.19
N PRO A 91 -7.01 10.81 -7.50
CA PRO A 91 -5.65 10.76 -8.10
C PRO A 91 -4.89 12.07 -7.99
N ASN A 92 -5.57 13.20 -7.91
CA ASN A 92 -4.99 14.53 -7.75
C ASN A 92 -4.68 14.91 -6.29
N GLN A 93 -4.93 14.01 -5.35
CA GLN A 93 -4.64 14.21 -3.93
C GLN A 93 -3.51 13.27 -3.49
N ALA A 94 -2.63 13.77 -2.65
CA ALA A 94 -1.60 12.98 -1.97
C ALA A 94 -2.04 12.74 -0.51
N PRO A 95 -1.56 11.66 0.08
CA PRO A 95 -0.81 10.56 -0.52
C PRO A 95 -1.74 9.53 -1.19
N LEU A 96 -1.19 8.75 -2.12
CA LEU A 96 -1.89 7.63 -2.78
C LEU A 96 -1.73 6.31 -2.00
N ILE A 97 -1.64 6.43 -0.69
CA ILE A 97 -1.55 5.35 0.29
C ILE A 97 -2.32 5.76 1.54
N ARG A 98 -2.92 4.81 2.23
CA ARG A 98 -3.55 4.99 3.54
C ARG A 98 -3.42 3.73 4.37
N ALA A 99 -3.66 3.84 5.65
CA ALA A 99 -3.50 2.74 6.59
C ALA A 99 -4.72 2.58 7.51
N VAL A 100 -4.97 1.34 7.93
CA VAL A 100 -5.94 1.02 8.98
C VAL A 100 -5.24 0.19 10.04
N LEU A 101 -5.43 0.56 11.28
CA LEU A 101 -4.95 -0.14 12.46
C LEU A 101 -6.13 -0.70 13.23
N ILE A 102 -6.19 -2.02 13.38
CA ILE A 102 -7.19 -2.68 14.23
C ILE A 102 -6.47 -3.17 15.47
N GLN A 103 -6.84 -2.62 16.61
CA GLN A 103 -6.19 -2.97 17.86
C GLN A 103 -7.04 -3.88 18.72
N GLY A 104 -6.48 -5.05 19.04
CA GLY A 104 -6.96 -5.95 20.08
C GLY A 104 -6.11 -5.86 21.34
N LYS A 105 -6.44 -6.63 22.35
CA LYS A 105 -5.73 -6.63 23.64
C LYS A 105 -4.30 -7.18 23.57
N ARG A 106 -4.03 -8.13 22.67
CA ARG A 106 -2.74 -8.84 22.55
C ARG A 106 -2.28 -9.04 21.10
N ASN A 107 -3.05 -8.57 20.17
CA ASN A 107 -2.80 -8.70 18.74
C ASN A 107 -3.25 -7.44 18.02
N THR A 108 -2.67 -7.21 16.89
CA THR A 108 -2.93 -6.05 16.05
C THR A 108 -3.06 -6.54 14.61
N ALA A 109 -4.00 -5.99 13.84
CA ALA A 109 -3.97 -6.10 12.40
C ALA A 109 -3.66 -4.72 11.81
N PHE A 110 -2.67 -4.67 10.94
CA PHE A 110 -2.27 -3.46 10.25
C PHE A 110 -2.47 -3.66 8.75
N ILE A 111 -3.23 -2.75 8.15
CA ILE A 111 -3.65 -2.80 6.76
C ILE A 111 -3.06 -1.60 6.05
N LEU A 112 -2.29 -1.84 4.99
CA LEU A 112 -1.84 -0.82 4.06
C LEU A 112 -2.63 -0.94 2.76
N VAL A 113 -3.12 0.18 2.27
CA VAL A 113 -3.85 0.32 1.00
C VAL A 113 -3.09 1.27 0.12
N ALA A 114 -2.74 0.87 -1.09
CA ALA A 114 -1.99 1.71 -2.01
C ALA A 114 -2.55 1.67 -3.42
N HIS A 115 -2.48 2.80 -4.10
CA HIS A 115 -2.79 2.87 -5.53
C HIS A 115 -1.67 2.23 -6.35
N HIS A 116 -2.01 1.42 -7.34
CA HIS A 116 -1.04 0.68 -8.16
C HIS A 116 -0.07 1.54 -8.98
N SER A 117 -0.33 2.85 -9.08
CA SER A 117 0.62 3.76 -9.74
C SER A 117 1.88 4.02 -8.92
N ILE A 118 1.82 3.90 -7.59
CA ILE A 118 2.95 4.21 -6.69
C ILE A 118 3.63 2.97 -6.12
N ALA A 119 2.97 1.82 -6.15
CA ALA A 119 3.47 0.60 -5.54
C ALA A 119 2.97 -0.65 -6.28
N ASP A 120 3.74 -1.71 -6.18
CA ASP A 120 3.33 -3.09 -6.44
C ASP A 120 3.30 -3.89 -5.13
N GLY A 121 2.96 -5.17 -5.20
CA GLY A 121 2.88 -6.01 -4.02
C GLY A 121 4.18 -6.10 -3.22
N LEU A 122 5.32 -6.12 -3.90
CA LEU A 122 6.63 -6.18 -3.24
C LEU A 122 6.99 -4.84 -2.59
N SER A 123 6.73 -3.74 -3.26
CA SER A 123 6.92 -2.38 -2.72
C SER A 123 6.10 -2.17 -1.45
N LEU A 124 4.83 -2.63 -1.44
CA LEU A 124 3.97 -2.50 -0.28
C LEU A 124 4.41 -3.41 0.88
N ALA A 125 4.97 -4.60 0.57
CA ALA A 125 5.58 -5.46 1.58
C ALA A 125 6.81 -4.80 2.23
N TYR A 126 7.64 -4.12 1.45
CA TYR A 126 8.76 -3.35 2.00
C TYR A 126 8.30 -2.16 2.85
N ALA A 127 7.25 -1.44 2.43
CA ALA A 127 6.69 -0.35 3.22
C ALA A 127 6.12 -0.87 4.55
N LEU A 128 5.42 -2.00 4.53
CA LEU A 128 4.91 -2.66 5.74
C LEU A 128 6.06 -3.08 6.67
N ARG A 129 7.07 -3.75 6.14
CA ARG A 129 8.27 -4.11 6.90
C ARG A 129 8.94 -2.88 7.52
N ALA A 130 9.14 -1.82 6.72
CA ALA A 130 9.73 -0.58 7.20
C ALA A 130 8.91 0.07 8.34
N THR A 131 7.57 -0.01 8.26
CA THR A 131 6.70 0.46 9.36
C THR A 131 6.96 -0.31 10.65
N LEU A 132 7.07 -1.64 10.58
CA LEU A 132 7.36 -2.47 11.75
C LEU A 132 8.76 -2.20 12.31
N SER A 133 9.76 -2.03 11.44
CA SER A 133 11.11 -1.63 11.84
C SER A 133 11.13 -0.26 12.54
N ALA A 134 10.40 0.73 12.00
CA ALA A 134 10.27 2.05 12.62
C ALA A 134 9.63 1.98 14.01
N LEU A 135 8.59 1.16 14.19
CA LEU A 135 7.95 0.93 15.49
C LEU A 135 8.88 0.27 16.51
N SER A 136 9.84 -0.53 16.06
CA SER A 136 10.87 -1.12 16.93
C SER A 136 12.04 -0.15 17.21
N GLY A 137 12.00 1.08 16.70
CA GLY A 137 13.03 2.10 16.90
C GLY A 137 14.20 2.02 15.92
N GLU A 138 14.12 1.18 14.88
CA GLU A 138 15.13 1.11 13.84
C GLU A 138 15.15 2.41 13.01
N LEU A 139 16.36 2.90 12.73
CA LEU A 139 16.55 4.06 11.85
C LEU A 139 16.33 3.63 10.39
N LEU A 140 15.53 4.41 9.69
CA LEU A 140 15.24 4.21 8.27
C LEU A 140 15.98 5.25 7.43
N GLU A 141 16.96 4.79 6.65
CA GLU A 141 17.65 5.66 5.70
C GLU A 141 16.75 5.97 4.49
N PRO A 142 16.68 7.23 4.02
CA PRO A 142 15.94 7.59 2.83
C PRO A 142 16.44 6.84 1.59
N LEU A 143 15.51 6.42 0.74
CA LEU A 143 15.83 5.81 -0.54
C LEU A 143 15.76 6.86 -1.66
N PRO A 144 16.67 6.80 -2.63
CA PRO A 144 16.61 7.70 -3.77
C PRO A 144 15.35 7.40 -4.61
N LEU A 145 14.74 8.46 -5.13
CA LEU A 145 13.68 8.29 -6.12
C LEU A 145 14.29 7.66 -7.38
N ALA A 146 13.73 6.53 -7.81
CA ALA A 146 14.18 5.90 -9.05
C ALA A 146 13.98 6.84 -10.23
N PRO A 147 14.99 6.97 -11.12
CA PRO A 147 14.86 7.84 -12.30
C PRO A 147 13.71 7.35 -13.18
N ALA A 148 12.97 8.31 -13.76
CA ALA A 148 11.92 7.96 -14.72
C ALA A 148 12.51 7.15 -15.88
N LEU A 149 11.91 6.00 -16.17
CA LEU A 149 12.28 5.20 -17.34
C LEU A 149 11.92 5.98 -18.61
N ARG A 150 12.90 6.73 -19.15
CA ARG A 150 12.73 7.43 -20.41
C ARG A 150 12.88 6.45 -21.55
N GLY A 151 11.81 6.21 -22.28
CA GLY A 151 11.89 5.70 -23.65
C GLY A 151 12.13 4.21 -23.82
N THR A 152 11.87 3.34 -22.88
CA THR A 152 11.68 1.92 -23.21
C THR A 152 10.32 1.76 -23.86
N ARG A 153 10.30 1.61 -25.19
CA ARG A 153 9.18 0.95 -25.87
C ARG A 153 8.87 -0.33 -25.08
N PRO A 154 7.61 -0.63 -24.80
CA PRO A 154 7.31 -1.94 -24.24
C PRO A 154 7.76 -2.97 -25.25
N HIS A 155 8.92 -3.60 -25.03
CA HIS A 155 9.17 -4.89 -25.63
C HIS A 155 7.99 -5.76 -25.19
N SER A 156 7.34 -6.37 -26.16
CA SER A 156 6.28 -7.33 -25.92
C SER A 156 6.79 -8.36 -24.90
N LEU A 157 6.47 -8.14 -23.64
CA LEU A 157 6.53 -9.19 -22.66
C LEU A 157 5.38 -10.14 -22.96
N SER A 158 5.60 -10.98 -23.98
CA SER A 158 4.89 -12.25 -24.06
C SER A 158 5.41 -13.08 -22.89
N MET A 159 4.64 -13.12 -21.83
CA MET A 159 5.18 -13.63 -20.63
C MET A 159 4.30 -14.55 -19.91
N GLY A 160 4.71 -15.72 -19.77
CA GLY A 160 4.49 -16.77 -18.82
C GLY A 160 4.21 -16.39 -17.37
N ILE A 161 3.26 -15.48 -17.11
CA ILE A 161 2.75 -15.22 -15.74
C ILE A 161 1.52 -16.07 -15.44
N THR A 162 1.00 -16.82 -16.40
CA THR A 162 -0.24 -17.60 -16.24
C THR A 162 -0.08 -18.90 -15.45
N GLU A 163 1.14 -19.36 -15.15
CA GLU A 163 1.31 -20.66 -14.51
C GLU A 163 1.60 -20.64 -13.00
N THR A 164 2.02 -19.52 -12.44
CA THR A 164 2.46 -19.49 -11.03
C THR A 164 1.31 -19.30 -10.04
N TRP A 165 0.18 -18.73 -10.46
CA TRP A 165 -0.97 -18.49 -9.59
C TRP A 165 -1.91 -19.70 -9.47
N ALA A 166 -1.87 -20.61 -10.41
CA ALA A 166 -2.73 -21.81 -10.39
C ALA A 166 -2.29 -22.88 -9.37
N LYS A 167 -1.08 -22.78 -8.82
CA LYS A 167 -0.56 -23.76 -7.84
C LYS A 167 -0.83 -23.44 -6.38
N VAL A 168 -1.24 -22.22 -6.05
CA VAL A 168 -1.48 -21.81 -4.65
C VAL A 168 -2.91 -22.10 -4.16
N THR A 169 -3.86 -22.29 -5.08
CA THR A 169 -5.28 -22.49 -4.72
C THR A 169 -5.72 -23.97 -4.62
N LYS A 170 -4.80 -24.94 -4.74
CA LYS A 170 -5.16 -26.37 -4.74
C LYS A 170 -4.80 -27.18 -3.48
N THR A 171 -4.43 -26.53 -2.39
CA THR A 171 -4.14 -27.23 -1.12
C THR A 171 -4.98 -26.71 0.03
N SER A 172 -6.33 -26.82 -0.08
CA SER A 172 -7.23 -26.79 1.06
C SER A 172 -8.47 -27.58 0.74
N GLY A 173 -8.28 -28.87 0.45
CA GLY A 173 -9.34 -29.86 0.50
C GLY A 173 -9.47 -30.36 1.93
N VAL A 174 -10.31 -29.76 2.72
CA VAL A 174 -10.80 -30.36 3.97
C VAL A 174 -11.77 -31.46 3.57
N LYS A 175 -11.40 -32.70 3.85
CA LYS A 175 -12.33 -33.82 3.85
C LYS A 175 -13.24 -33.70 5.08
N ALA A 176 -14.51 -33.98 4.83
CA ALA A 176 -15.57 -34.15 5.82
C ALA A 176 -15.24 -35.19 6.93
#